data_6d0383b71a0cd00b3a3bdd53e1a89ce6
#
_entry.id   6d0383b71a0cd00b3a3bdd53e1a89ce6
#
_cell.length_a   1.000
_cell.length_b   1.000
_cell.length_c   1.000
_cell.angle_alpha   90.00
_cell.angle_beta   90.00
_cell.angle_gamma   90.00
#
_symmetry.space_group_name_H-M   'P 1'
#
loop_
_entity.id
_entity.type
_entity.pdbx_description
1 polymer ?
#
loop_
_entity_poly.entity_id
_entity_poly.type
_entity_poly.pdbx_seq_one_letter_code
_entity_poly.pdbx_strand_id
1 'polypeptide(L)'
;MRKVSKQRDRNGIVRLQLNNKNYFHFGPLDQGWWPDGLYTAPTDEALLYDIQKTKDWGYNMIRKHVKVEPARWYTHCDRIGILVWQDMPNGDKSPHWDMRNYFSGNENVRSAESEAIYRKEWKDIMDFLYSYPSIAVWVPFNEAWGQFETEKAAEWTKTYDPSRLVNPASGGNHRPCGD
;
A
#
# COMPACT_ATOMS: atom_id res chain seq x y z
N MET A 1 4.28 9.49 -18.18
CA MET A 1 2.97 9.39 -17.48
C MET A 1 2.60 7.91 -17.44
N ARG A 2 2.18 7.36 -16.28
CA ARG A 2 1.72 5.98 -16.17
C ARG A 2 0.22 5.93 -15.91
N LYS A 3 -0.42 4.83 -16.30
CA LYS A 3 -1.79 4.50 -15.95
C LYS A 3 -1.82 3.13 -15.27
N VAL A 4 -2.38 3.06 -14.07
CA VAL A 4 -2.69 1.80 -13.37
C VAL A 4 -4.20 1.63 -13.40
N SER A 5 -4.66 0.44 -13.74
CA SER A 5 -6.08 0.13 -13.84
C SER A 5 -6.35 -1.36 -13.59
N LYS A 6 -7.61 -1.71 -13.43
CA LYS A 6 -8.08 -3.10 -13.48
C LYS A 6 -9.10 -3.24 -14.61
N GLN A 7 -9.11 -4.40 -15.26
CA GLN A 7 -10.08 -4.69 -16.32
C GLN A 7 -10.35 -6.20 -16.37
N ARG A 8 -11.56 -6.57 -16.75
CA ARG A 8 -11.87 -7.98 -17.06
C ARG A 8 -11.27 -8.35 -18.40
N ASP A 9 -10.57 -9.49 -18.44
CA ASP A 9 -10.10 -10.08 -19.69
C ASP A 9 -11.25 -10.79 -20.44
N ARG A 10 -10.94 -11.34 -21.60
CA ARG A 10 -11.91 -12.06 -22.43
C ARG A 10 -12.57 -13.27 -21.76
N ASN A 11 -11.97 -13.77 -20.67
CA ASN A 11 -12.48 -14.88 -19.88
C ASN A 11 -13.26 -14.40 -18.64
N GLY A 12 -13.49 -13.08 -18.51
CA GLY A 12 -14.18 -12.48 -17.36
C GLY A 12 -13.31 -12.32 -16.12
N ILE A 13 -12.01 -12.65 -16.17
CA ILE A 13 -11.09 -12.57 -15.04
C ILE A 13 -10.60 -11.15 -14.90
N VAL A 14 -10.69 -10.58 -13.68
CA VAL A 14 -10.14 -9.26 -13.37
C VAL A 14 -8.61 -9.31 -13.41
N ARG A 15 -8.02 -8.44 -14.20
CA ARG A 15 -6.57 -8.28 -14.34
C ARG A 15 -6.14 -6.88 -13.95
N LEU A 16 -5.04 -6.79 -13.22
CA LEU A 16 -4.33 -5.52 -13.04
C LEU A 16 -3.63 -5.15 -14.35
N GLN A 17 -3.60 -3.86 -14.64
CA GLN A 17 -2.98 -3.34 -15.84
C GLN A 17 -2.01 -2.20 -15.53
N LEU A 18 -0.92 -2.17 -16.28
CA LEU A 18 -0.03 -1.03 -16.39
C LEU A 18 -0.02 -0.54 -17.85
N ASN A 19 -0.38 0.72 -18.06
CA ASN A 19 -0.47 1.33 -19.38
C ASN A 19 -1.34 0.52 -20.37
N ASN A 20 -2.52 0.07 -19.89
CA ASN A 20 -3.51 -0.73 -20.61
C ASN A 20 -3.04 -2.15 -21.01
N LYS A 21 -1.93 -2.63 -20.48
CA LYS A 21 -1.47 -4.02 -20.66
C LYS A 21 -1.60 -4.77 -19.35
N ASN A 22 -2.03 -6.03 -19.42
CA ASN A 22 -2.08 -6.88 -18.23
C ASN A 22 -0.69 -6.96 -17.59
N TYR A 23 -0.64 -6.71 -16.30
CA TYR A 23 0.59 -6.68 -15.54
C TYR A 23 0.37 -7.32 -14.18
N PHE A 24 0.87 -8.52 -14.00
CA PHE A 24 0.76 -9.23 -12.74
C PHE A 24 1.74 -8.64 -11.73
N HIS A 25 1.23 -8.10 -10.64
CA HIS A 25 2.07 -7.56 -9.57
C HIS A 25 2.66 -8.72 -8.77
N PHE A 26 3.98 -8.85 -8.78
CA PHE A 26 4.71 -9.91 -8.12
C PHE A 26 5.93 -9.34 -7.40
N GLY A 27 5.96 -9.47 -6.06
CA GLY A 27 7.05 -8.89 -5.28
C GLY A 27 6.96 -9.15 -3.80
N PRO A 28 8.00 -8.77 -3.05
CA PRO A 28 8.07 -8.96 -1.62
C PRO A 28 7.23 -7.95 -0.84
N LEU A 29 6.94 -8.31 0.41
CA LEU A 29 6.58 -7.41 1.48
C LEU A 29 7.88 -6.89 2.10
N ASP A 30 7.97 -5.57 2.26
CA ASP A 30 9.15 -4.88 2.80
C ASP A 30 8.76 -4.01 3.99
N GLN A 31 9.23 -4.39 5.18
CA GLN A 31 9.01 -3.65 6.43
C GLN A 31 10.06 -2.56 6.68
N GLY A 32 11.20 -2.62 6.00
CA GLY A 32 12.24 -1.59 6.06
C GLY A 32 12.94 -1.48 7.41
N TRP A 33 13.20 -2.61 8.08
CA TRP A 33 13.98 -2.66 9.31
C TRP A 33 15.47 -2.93 9.03
N TRP A 34 16.33 -2.27 9.80
CA TRP A 34 17.77 -2.32 9.65
C TRP A 34 18.44 -2.75 10.95
N PRO A 35 19.47 -3.61 10.92
CA PRO A 35 20.10 -4.13 12.15
C PRO A 35 20.70 -3.04 13.06
N ASP A 36 21.24 -2.01 12.46
CA ASP A 36 21.95 -0.92 13.16
C ASP A 36 21.14 0.38 13.25
N GLY A 37 20.29 0.64 12.27
CA GLY A 37 19.48 1.86 12.18
C GLY A 37 18.01 1.68 12.59
N LEU A 38 17.60 0.46 12.97
CA LEU A 38 16.21 0.09 13.26
C LEU A 38 15.27 0.50 12.12
N TYR A 39 14.62 1.63 12.24
CA TYR A 39 13.65 2.13 11.28
C TYR A 39 14.27 3.03 10.19
N THR A 40 15.57 3.30 10.29
CA THR A 40 16.31 4.18 9.39
C THR A 40 17.42 3.40 8.69
N ALA A 41 17.45 3.45 7.37
CA ALA A 41 18.53 2.85 6.60
C ALA A 41 19.87 3.53 6.91
N PRO A 42 20.98 2.78 6.99
CA PRO A 42 22.30 3.34 7.32
C PRO A 42 22.82 4.29 6.24
N THR A 43 22.52 4.01 4.97
CA THR A 43 22.97 4.83 3.84
C THR A 43 21.93 4.84 2.72
N ASP A 44 22.11 5.70 1.73
CA ASP A 44 21.30 5.73 0.51
C ASP A 44 21.53 4.51 -0.35
N GLU A 45 22.76 4.01 -0.41
CA GLU A 45 23.13 2.79 -1.10
C GLU A 45 22.42 1.57 -0.52
N ALA A 46 22.21 1.53 0.80
CA ALA A 46 21.44 0.47 1.44
C ALA A 46 19.97 0.50 0.99
N LEU A 47 19.33 1.67 0.94
CA LEU A 47 17.97 1.82 0.39
C LEU A 47 17.89 1.34 -1.06
N LEU A 48 18.86 1.75 -1.88
CA LEU A 48 18.95 1.39 -3.29
C LEU A 48 19.16 -0.12 -3.48
N TYR A 49 19.99 -0.73 -2.62
CA TYR A 49 20.35 -2.15 -2.70
C TYR A 49 19.13 -3.07 -2.66
N ASP A 50 18.21 -2.87 -1.71
CA ASP A 50 17.02 -3.71 -1.57
C ASP A 50 16.10 -3.61 -2.79
N ILE A 51 15.94 -2.39 -3.33
CA ILE A 51 15.13 -2.16 -4.54
C ILE A 51 15.79 -2.83 -5.74
N GLN A 52 17.10 -2.66 -5.89
CA GLN A 52 17.86 -3.26 -7.00
C GLN A 52 17.82 -4.78 -6.93
N LYS A 53 18.03 -5.37 -5.74
CA LYS A 53 17.94 -6.82 -5.55
C LYS A 53 16.56 -7.37 -5.84
N THR A 54 15.52 -6.66 -5.43
CA THR A 54 14.14 -7.01 -5.79
C THR A 54 13.98 -7.10 -7.31
N LYS A 55 14.51 -6.13 -8.04
CA LYS A 55 14.48 -6.12 -9.51
C LYS A 55 15.31 -7.25 -10.12
N ASP A 56 16.53 -7.46 -9.62
CA ASP A 56 17.46 -8.50 -10.11
C ASP A 56 16.89 -9.91 -9.97
N TRP A 57 16.06 -10.15 -8.95
CA TRP A 57 15.38 -11.43 -8.73
C TRP A 57 14.11 -11.60 -9.58
N GLY A 58 13.82 -10.65 -10.44
CA GLY A 58 12.69 -10.71 -11.37
C GLY A 58 11.35 -10.26 -10.80
N TYR A 59 11.34 -9.68 -9.62
CA TYR A 59 10.15 -9.03 -9.08
C TYR A 59 9.88 -7.69 -9.78
N ASN A 60 8.63 -7.25 -9.75
CA ASN A 60 8.21 -6.03 -10.42
C ASN A 60 7.49 -5.04 -9.49
N MET A 61 7.31 -5.38 -8.23
CA MET A 61 6.70 -4.53 -7.22
C MET A 61 7.30 -4.80 -5.84
N ILE A 62 7.10 -3.83 -4.94
CA ILE A 62 7.36 -3.94 -3.50
C ILE A 62 6.11 -3.45 -2.79
N ARG A 63 5.62 -4.19 -1.80
CA ARG A 63 4.66 -3.65 -0.85
C ARG A 63 5.43 -3.06 0.33
N LYS A 64 5.39 -1.73 0.46
CA LYS A 64 5.95 -1.04 1.62
C LYS A 64 4.96 -1.18 2.78
N HIS A 65 5.26 -2.10 3.68
CA HIS A 65 4.37 -2.58 4.72
C HIS A 65 4.42 -1.67 5.95
N VAL A 66 3.29 -1.02 6.23
CA VAL A 66 3.03 -0.15 7.40
C VAL A 66 4.16 0.85 7.70
N LYS A 67 4.80 1.37 6.65
CA LYS A 67 5.91 2.32 6.75
C LYS A 67 5.88 3.32 5.61
N VAL A 68 6.30 4.55 5.89
CA VAL A 68 6.65 5.55 4.88
C VAL A 68 8.16 5.71 4.87
N GLU A 69 8.76 5.63 3.69
CA GLU A 69 10.20 5.80 3.49
C GLU A 69 10.56 7.26 3.17
N PRO A 70 11.85 7.63 3.27
CA PRO A 70 12.32 8.90 2.75
C PRO A 70 12.06 9.04 1.24
N ALA A 71 11.84 10.27 0.77
CA ALA A 71 11.57 10.60 -0.63
C ALA A 71 12.52 9.92 -1.64
N ARG A 72 13.80 9.81 -1.30
CA ARG A 72 14.81 9.17 -2.14
C ARG A 72 14.54 7.68 -2.43
N TRP A 73 13.93 6.94 -1.49
CA TRP A 73 13.52 5.54 -1.73
C TRP A 73 12.52 5.43 -2.88
N TYR A 74 11.50 6.29 -2.90
CA TYR A 74 10.51 6.32 -3.99
C TYR A 74 11.15 6.79 -5.31
N THR A 75 12.11 7.73 -5.24
CA THR A 75 12.89 8.15 -6.41
C THR A 75 13.69 6.98 -7.00
N HIS A 76 14.26 6.12 -6.16
CA HIS A 76 14.93 4.90 -6.63
C HIS A 76 13.93 3.91 -7.26
N CYS A 77 12.75 3.72 -6.67
CA CYS A 77 11.70 2.90 -7.26
C CYS A 77 11.28 3.41 -8.64
N ASP A 78 11.11 4.72 -8.78
CA ASP A 78 10.77 5.36 -10.07
C ASP A 78 11.86 5.12 -11.12
N ARG A 79 13.13 5.29 -10.77
CA ARG A 79 14.27 5.13 -11.68
C ARG A 79 14.49 3.68 -12.12
N ILE A 80 14.35 2.74 -11.19
CA ILE A 80 14.53 1.30 -11.45
C ILE A 80 13.30 0.69 -12.12
N GLY A 81 12.13 1.31 -11.97
CA GLY A 81 10.87 0.82 -12.51
C GLY A 81 10.30 -0.35 -11.69
N ILE A 82 10.28 -0.21 -10.39
CA ILE A 82 9.57 -1.07 -9.44
C ILE A 82 8.26 -0.40 -9.03
N LEU A 83 7.15 -1.12 -9.11
CA LEU A 83 5.87 -0.62 -8.59
C LEU A 83 5.84 -0.72 -7.06
N VAL A 84 5.12 0.21 -6.45
CA VAL A 84 4.94 0.27 -4.99
C VAL A 84 3.47 0.12 -4.63
N TRP A 85 3.20 -0.75 -3.68
CA TRP A 85 1.98 -0.76 -2.88
C TRP A 85 2.32 -0.07 -1.56
N GLN A 86 1.71 1.07 -1.30
CA GLN A 86 2.02 1.88 -0.13
C GLN A 86 0.96 1.72 0.94
N ASP A 87 1.36 1.16 2.06
CA ASP A 87 0.50 1.06 3.25
C ASP A 87 0.45 2.38 4.01
N MET A 88 -0.71 2.64 4.64
CA MET A 88 -0.82 3.57 5.76
C MET A 88 -0.20 2.90 6.99
N PRO A 89 0.78 3.53 7.67
CA PRO A 89 1.26 3.06 8.97
C PRO A 89 0.22 3.40 10.04
N ASN A 90 -0.87 2.62 10.05
CA ASN A 90 -1.92 2.84 11.01
C ASN A 90 -1.59 2.30 12.40
N GLY A 91 -2.15 2.94 13.40
CA GLY A 91 -2.06 2.57 14.81
C GLY A 91 -3.45 2.30 15.39
N ASP A 92 -3.57 2.45 16.72
CA ASP A 92 -4.76 2.15 17.49
C ASP A 92 -4.91 0.64 17.79
N LYS A 93 -6.06 0.24 18.31
CA LYS A 93 -6.33 -1.13 18.73
C LYS A 93 -6.71 -1.99 17.54
N SER A 94 -6.29 -3.25 17.57
CA SER A 94 -6.80 -4.23 16.62
C SER A 94 -8.16 -4.73 17.08
N PRO A 95 -9.17 -4.78 16.22
CA PRO A 95 -10.42 -5.47 16.51
C PRO A 95 -10.18 -6.98 16.53
N HIS A 96 -11.06 -7.70 17.21
CA HIS A 96 -11.04 -9.15 17.14
C HIS A 96 -11.51 -9.62 15.76
N TRP A 97 -10.71 -10.47 15.10
CA TRP A 97 -11.09 -11.14 13.86
C TRP A 97 -10.53 -12.56 13.82
N ASP A 98 -11.26 -13.46 13.16
CA ASP A 98 -10.80 -14.84 12.98
C ASP A 98 -9.90 -14.93 11.74
N MET A 99 -8.64 -15.23 11.93
CA MET A 99 -7.67 -15.41 10.85
C MET A 99 -8.06 -16.50 9.83
N ARG A 100 -8.96 -17.41 10.23
CA ARG A 100 -9.53 -18.43 9.32
C ARG A 100 -10.69 -17.92 8.48
N ASN A 101 -11.22 -16.75 8.79
CA ASN A 101 -12.31 -16.12 8.06
C ASN A 101 -11.91 -14.72 7.61
N TYR A 102 -11.27 -14.66 6.44
CA TYR A 102 -10.70 -13.43 5.89
C TYR A 102 -11.71 -12.31 5.60
N PHE A 103 -13.01 -12.60 5.55
CA PHE A 103 -14.04 -11.66 5.09
C PHE A 103 -15.04 -11.21 6.15
N SER A 104 -14.92 -11.64 7.40
CA SER A 104 -15.96 -11.39 8.42
C SER A 104 -15.45 -10.87 9.75
N GLY A 105 -14.29 -10.26 9.77
CA GLY A 105 -13.75 -9.65 10.98
C GLY A 105 -14.52 -8.40 11.40
N ASN A 106 -14.41 -8.06 12.68
CA ASN A 106 -14.93 -6.81 13.21
C ASN A 106 -14.03 -5.64 12.83
N GLU A 107 -14.58 -4.45 12.93
CA GLU A 107 -13.82 -3.21 12.81
C GLU A 107 -13.63 -2.56 14.18
N ASN A 108 -12.57 -1.79 14.32
CA ASN A 108 -12.33 -1.00 15.51
C ASN A 108 -13.28 0.19 15.58
N VAL A 109 -13.61 0.61 16.80
CA VAL A 109 -14.27 1.89 17.05
C VAL A 109 -13.22 2.84 17.59
N ARG A 110 -12.76 3.75 16.73
CA ARG A 110 -11.82 4.80 17.12
C ARG A 110 -12.51 5.92 17.89
N SER A 111 -11.76 6.60 18.75
CA SER A 111 -12.20 7.90 19.24
C SER A 111 -12.18 8.94 18.10
N ALA A 112 -12.98 9.99 18.24
CA ALA A 112 -12.99 11.08 17.25
C ALA A 112 -11.60 11.69 17.03
N GLU A 113 -10.78 11.77 18.08
CA GLU A 113 -9.40 12.25 18.01
C GLU A 113 -8.52 11.30 17.20
N SER A 114 -8.55 9.98 17.51
CA SER A 114 -7.79 8.96 16.78
C SER A 114 -8.18 8.90 15.31
N GLU A 115 -9.47 9.03 15.01
CA GLU A 115 -9.94 9.08 13.63
C GLU A 115 -9.44 10.33 12.91
N ALA A 116 -9.51 11.50 13.54
CA ALA A 116 -9.04 12.75 12.94
C ALA A 116 -7.54 12.71 12.64
N ILE A 117 -6.74 12.15 13.55
CA ILE A 117 -5.30 11.92 13.35
C ILE A 117 -5.07 11.01 12.14
N TYR A 118 -5.73 9.85 12.10
CA TYR A 118 -5.60 8.91 10.97
C TYR A 118 -5.91 9.57 9.63
N ARG A 119 -7.03 10.28 9.53
CA ARG A 119 -7.47 10.92 8.29
C ARG A 119 -6.50 12.00 7.84
N LYS A 120 -5.98 12.79 8.79
CA LYS A 120 -4.98 13.82 8.51
C LYS A 120 -3.67 13.20 8.02
N GLU A 121 -3.13 12.23 8.75
CA GLU A 121 -1.86 11.58 8.40
C GLU A 121 -1.95 10.85 7.06
N TRP A 122 -3.05 10.14 6.80
CA TRP A 122 -3.23 9.45 5.53
C TRP A 122 -3.28 10.43 4.36
N LYS A 123 -3.96 11.54 4.53
CA LYS A 123 -3.96 12.62 3.54
C LYS A 123 -2.55 13.18 3.32
N ASP A 124 -1.83 13.50 4.39
CA ASP A 124 -0.48 14.06 4.32
C ASP A 124 0.50 13.11 3.60
N ILE A 125 0.39 11.80 3.86
CA ILE A 125 1.18 10.77 3.16
C ILE A 125 0.85 10.76 1.67
N MET A 126 -0.41 10.77 1.31
CA MET A 126 -0.82 10.80 -0.10
C MET A 126 -0.34 12.06 -0.82
N ASP A 127 -0.44 13.22 -0.18
CA ASP A 127 0.07 14.49 -0.72
C ASP A 127 1.58 14.46 -0.93
N PHE A 128 2.32 14.00 0.07
CA PHE A 128 3.78 13.89 0.01
C PHE A 128 4.25 12.94 -1.09
N LEU A 129 3.52 11.85 -1.29
CA LEU A 129 3.90 10.79 -2.23
C LEU A 129 3.21 10.91 -3.59
N TYR A 130 2.36 11.90 -3.80
CA TYR A 130 1.54 12.03 -5.01
C TYR A 130 2.36 12.04 -6.31
N SER A 131 3.52 12.68 -6.30
CA SER A 131 4.37 12.86 -7.48
C SER A 131 5.16 11.61 -7.91
N TYR A 132 5.16 10.53 -7.10
CA TYR A 132 5.92 9.31 -7.41
C TYR A 132 5.11 8.34 -8.26
N PRO A 133 5.45 8.18 -9.57
CA PRO A 133 4.74 7.28 -10.47
C PRO A 133 4.90 5.79 -10.14
N SER A 134 5.91 5.40 -9.37
CA SER A 134 6.07 4.02 -8.90
C SER A 134 4.91 3.55 -8.02
N ILE A 135 4.29 4.43 -7.23
CA ILE A 135 3.16 4.06 -6.37
C ILE A 135 1.95 3.73 -7.25
N ALA A 136 1.56 2.47 -7.24
CA ALA A 136 0.47 1.92 -8.03
C ALA A 136 -0.81 1.70 -7.22
N VAL A 137 -0.66 1.38 -5.93
CA VAL A 137 -1.75 1.00 -5.04
C VAL A 137 -1.59 1.67 -3.69
N TRP A 138 -2.67 2.24 -3.19
CA TRP A 138 -2.82 2.70 -1.81
C TRP A 138 -3.43 1.59 -0.95
N VAL A 139 -2.90 1.38 0.25
CA VAL A 139 -3.36 0.34 1.18
C VAL A 139 -3.69 0.97 2.53
N PRO A 140 -4.97 1.39 2.74
CA PRO A 140 -5.39 2.04 3.98
C PRO A 140 -5.18 1.23 5.25
N PHE A 141 -5.38 -0.10 5.19
CA PHE A 141 -5.30 -0.98 6.37
C PHE A 141 -4.53 -2.27 6.10
N ASN A 142 -3.93 -2.81 7.17
CA ASN A 142 -3.24 -4.09 7.19
C ASN A 142 -3.77 -4.98 8.32
N GLU A 143 -4.23 -6.19 7.99
CA GLU A 143 -4.54 -7.28 8.93
C GLU A 143 -5.40 -6.88 10.15
N ALA A 144 -6.47 -6.15 9.92
CA ALA A 144 -7.35 -5.61 10.95
C ALA A 144 -6.71 -4.53 11.86
N TRP A 145 -5.42 -4.29 11.78
CA TRP A 145 -4.70 -3.41 12.67
C TRP A 145 -5.20 -1.97 12.57
N GLY A 146 -5.84 -1.50 13.65
CA GLY A 146 -6.47 -0.19 13.69
C GLY A 146 -7.58 0.04 12.65
N GLN A 147 -8.05 -1.03 12.01
CA GLN A 147 -9.03 -0.97 10.92
C GLN A 147 -10.39 -0.47 11.41
N PHE A 148 -10.93 0.52 10.74
CA PHE A 148 -12.23 1.13 11.05
C PHE A 148 -12.85 1.70 9.78
N GLU A 149 -14.16 1.70 9.68
CA GLU A 149 -14.91 2.26 8.53
C GLU A 149 -14.23 1.99 7.17
N THR A 150 -13.79 0.77 6.93
CA THR A 150 -12.93 0.40 5.79
C THR A 150 -13.51 0.84 4.46
N GLU A 151 -14.82 0.68 4.27
CA GLU A 151 -15.49 1.06 3.03
C GLU A 151 -15.40 2.56 2.78
N LYS A 152 -15.66 3.37 3.82
CA LYS A 152 -15.54 4.84 3.73
C LYS A 152 -14.08 5.29 3.51
N ALA A 153 -13.14 4.64 4.20
CA ALA A 153 -11.72 4.94 4.04
C ALA A 153 -11.24 4.61 2.61
N ALA A 154 -11.65 3.48 2.07
CA ALA A 154 -11.31 3.09 0.70
C ALA A 154 -11.93 4.01 -0.35
N GLU A 155 -13.21 4.35 -0.20
CA GLU A 155 -13.93 5.27 -1.08
C GLU A 155 -13.30 6.68 -1.04
N TRP A 156 -13.00 7.18 0.16
CA TRP A 156 -12.33 8.46 0.31
C TRP A 156 -10.94 8.44 -0.35
N THR A 157 -10.13 7.40 -0.12
CA THR A 157 -8.81 7.25 -0.73
C THR A 157 -8.90 7.26 -2.26
N LYS A 158 -9.86 6.52 -2.82
CA LYS A 158 -10.08 6.45 -4.27
C LYS A 158 -10.55 7.77 -4.86
N THR A 159 -11.42 8.49 -4.14
CA THR A 159 -11.91 9.81 -4.57
C THR A 159 -10.80 10.86 -4.50
N TYR A 160 -9.97 10.80 -3.46
CA TYR A 160 -8.85 11.71 -3.28
C TYR A 160 -7.75 11.53 -4.33
N ASP A 161 -7.40 10.28 -4.63
CA ASP A 161 -6.46 9.95 -5.72
C ASP A 161 -7.03 8.89 -6.67
N PRO A 162 -7.80 9.30 -7.67
CA PRO A 162 -8.39 8.38 -8.65
C PRO A 162 -7.35 7.75 -9.60
N SER A 163 -6.12 8.24 -9.60
CA SER A 163 -5.05 7.78 -10.52
C SER A 163 -4.39 6.46 -10.09
N ARG A 164 -4.67 5.99 -8.88
CA ARG A 164 -4.12 4.76 -8.30
C ARG A 164 -5.23 3.81 -7.90
N LEU A 165 -4.86 2.54 -7.72
CA LEU A 165 -5.76 1.52 -7.18
C LEU A 165 -5.77 1.58 -5.66
N VAL A 166 -6.82 1.02 -5.05
CA VAL A 166 -6.97 0.92 -3.60
C VAL A 166 -7.19 -0.53 -3.20
N ASN A 167 -6.29 -1.07 -2.38
CA ASN A 167 -6.48 -2.32 -1.67
C ASN A 167 -6.90 -2.00 -0.23
N PRO A 168 -8.18 -2.13 0.14
CA PRO A 168 -8.73 -1.54 1.36
C PRO A 168 -8.16 -2.12 2.64
N ALA A 169 -7.91 -3.44 2.66
CA ALA A 169 -7.30 -4.14 3.79
C ALA A 169 -6.50 -5.33 3.27
N SER A 170 -5.20 -5.29 3.44
CA SER A 170 -4.30 -6.33 2.97
C SER A 170 -3.99 -7.35 4.05
N GLY A 171 -3.82 -8.62 3.67
CA GLY A 171 -3.44 -9.70 4.58
C GLY A 171 -4.60 -10.37 5.32
N GLY A 172 -5.75 -9.75 5.46
CA GLY A 172 -6.91 -10.32 6.13
C GLY A 172 -7.95 -9.26 6.49
N ASN A 173 -9.04 -9.70 7.13
CA ASN A 173 -10.18 -8.84 7.50
C ASN A 173 -10.72 -8.01 6.33
N HIS A 174 -10.84 -8.66 5.18
CA HIS A 174 -11.24 -8.00 3.92
C HIS A 174 -12.68 -7.49 3.95
N ARG A 175 -12.92 -6.44 3.18
CA ARG A 175 -14.24 -5.88 2.92
C ARG A 175 -14.49 -5.85 1.41
N PRO A 176 -15.76 -5.96 0.96
CA PRO A 176 -16.09 -5.96 -0.46
C PRO A 176 -16.09 -4.54 -1.05
N CYS A 177 -14.95 -3.86 -0.96
CA CYS A 177 -14.75 -2.49 -1.42
C CYS A 177 -13.35 -2.31 -2.02
N GLY A 178 -13.05 -1.13 -2.56
CA GLY A 178 -11.80 -0.85 -3.25
C GLY A 178 -11.75 -1.40 -4.68
N ASP A 179 -10.54 -1.67 -5.17
CA ASP A 179 -10.29 -2.10 -6.55
C ASP A 179 -10.10 -3.60 -6.73
#